data_8e30dd9a6cd938af5b28606d83c4034b
#
_entry.id   8e30dd9a6cd938af5b28606d83c4034b
#
_cell.length_a   1.000
_cell.length_b   1.000
_cell.length_c   1.000
_cell.angle_alpha   90.00
_cell.angle_beta   90.00
_cell.angle_gamma   90.00
#
_symmetry.space_group_name_H-M   'P 1'
#
loop_
_entity.id
_entity.type
_entity.pdbx_description
1 polymer ?
#
loop_
_entity_poly.entity_id
_entity_poly.type
_entity_poly.pdbx_seq_one_letter_code
_entity_poly.pdbx_strand_id
1 'polypeptide(L)'
;MLTETTDYDKLCRDFRWEIPPRFNMATACCDRHADGSGRPAVIYVDEDGTSRRTSFDELADMSRRFANVLKADGLVRGDRVALFLSQSLELPLAHLSAFRAGMVSIPLFALFGEDALEFRLANSGAKTIVTDASGWEKLKTIRAKLPELQNVYLVGGEASAGTKPFWPALEAASPDFATVDTAADDPAMIIYTSGTTGNPKGALHAHRVLLGHLPNVEMIHDFFPKAGDVMWTPADWAWIGALFDVLFPALYHGVPVVGHRAKKFDPHAAMQLMADHAVRNVFLPPTALKLMRQAEVKHPGVKLRSIFSGGEALGAELLDWVRSTFGIEVHEGYGQTECNLAVGNNAKLFPIRPGSMGKATPGFDVRVIDDKGNELPRGERGIIGVRQPNPVTMIEYWKNPEATQKKFAGEFLLTGDLGRQDEDGYFWYLSREDDVITTAGYRVGPSEIEDCLLKHPAVAMSAVVGIPDPVRTESIKAWIVLRPGFAASEALAREIQDFVKVKLAAHEYPRFVQFTDSLPMTATGKVLRRELRALG
;
A
#
# COMPACT_ATOMS: atom_id res chain seq x y z
N MET A 1 0.47 -3.77 21.53
CA MET A 1 -0.90 -4.30 21.36
C MET A 1 -0.93 -5.82 21.46
N LEU A 2 -0.22 -6.52 20.59
CA LEU A 2 -0.18 -7.99 20.65
C LEU A 2 0.80 -8.49 21.73
N THR A 3 0.37 -9.48 22.49
CA THR A 3 1.26 -10.20 23.41
C THR A 3 1.91 -11.35 22.66
N GLU A 4 3.24 -11.47 22.74
CA GLU A 4 3.97 -12.54 22.06
C GLU A 4 3.54 -13.92 22.54
N THR A 5 3.22 -14.79 21.59
CA THR A 5 2.76 -16.17 21.79
C THR A 5 3.02 -16.98 20.53
N THR A 6 2.96 -18.31 20.64
CA THR A 6 2.95 -19.25 19.51
C THR A 6 1.55 -19.82 19.25
N ASP A 7 0.55 -19.42 20.03
CA ASP A 7 -0.84 -19.89 19.93
C ASP A 7 -1.70 -18.79 19.27
N TYR A 8 -1.95 -18.96 17.97
CA TYR A 8 -2.78 -18.03 17.18
C TYR A 8 -4.21 -17.93 17.69
N ASP A 9 -4.82 -19.05 18.07
CA ASP A 9 -6.22 -19.04 18.52
C ASP A 9 -6.36 -18.32 19.85
N LYS A 10 -5.38 -18.50 20.74
CA LYS A 10 -5.30 -17.74 21.99
C LYS A 10 -5.12 -16.25 21.71
N LEU A 11 -4.22 -15.90 20.81
CA LEU A 11 -3.97 -14.50 20.44
C LEU A 11 -5.25 -13.81 19.93
N CYS A 12 -6.01 -14.49 19.06
CA CYS A 12 -7.28 -13.97 18.54
C CYS A 12 -8.38 -13.88 19.63
N ARG A 13 -8.47 -14.89 20.50
CA ARG A 13 -9.47 -14.89 21.60
C ARG A 13 -9.23 -13.79 22.62
N ASP A 14 -7.97 -13.53 22.94
CA ASP A 14 -7.59 -12.59 24.01
C ASP A 14 -7.52 -11.15 23.52
N PHE A 15 -7.37 -10.92 22.21
CA PHE A 15 -7.28 -9.57 21.64
C PHE A 15 -8.58 -8.78 21.85
N ARG A 16 -8.43 -7.52 22.23
CA ARG A 16 -9.53 -6.54 22.31
C ARG A 16 -9.06 -5.21 21.75
N TRP A 17 -9.93 -4.56 21.01
CA TRP A 17 -9.68 -3.21 20.54
C TRP A 17 -9.73 -2.23 21.70
N GLU A 18 -8.68 -1.43 21.84
CA GLU A 18 -8.60 -0.31 22.77
C GLU A 18 -8.50 0.99 21.97
N ILE A 19 -9.65 1.49 21.53
CA ILE A 19 -9.73 2.75 20.77
C ILE A 19 -10.18 3.85 21.73
N PRO A 20 -9.29 4.77 22.10
CA PRO A 20 -9.66 5.87 22.98
C PRO A 20 -10.62 6.82 22.26
N PRO A 21 -11.59 7.45 22.95
CA PRO A 21 -12.53 8.37 22.32
C PRO A 21 -11.84 9.63 21.75
N ARG A 22 -10.70 10.01 22.34
CA ARG A 22 -9.85 11.12 21.89
C ARG A 22 -8.51 10.56 21.44
N PHE A 23 -8.16 10.82 20.18
CA PHE A 23 -6.93 10.33 19.59
C PHE A 23 -6.46 11.24 18.46
N ASN A 24 -5.19 11.67 18.52
CA ASN A 24 -4.55 12.44 17.45
C ASN A 24 -3.27 11.71 17.02
N MET A 25 -3.15 11.40 15.73
CA MET A 25 -1.98 10.67 15.20
C MET A 25 -0.67 11.44 15.41
N ALA A 26 -0.67 12.79 15.41
CA ALA A 26 0.56 13.55 15.67
C ALA A 26 1.07 13.33 17.10
N THR A 27 0.18 13.38 18.08
CA THR A 27 0.55 13.08 19.48
C THR A 27 1.03 11.65 19.64
N ALA A 28 0.32 10.70 19.01
CA ALA A 28 0.61 9.29 19.15
C ALA A 28 1.91 8.86 18.44
N CYS A 29 2.23 9.44 17.28
CA CYS A 29 3.41 9.09 16.48
C CYS A 29 4.64 9.95 16.80
N CYS A 30 4.48 11.06 17.50
CA CYS A 30 5.58 12.00 17.69
C CYS A 30 5.71 12.50 19.14
N ASP A 31 4.73 13.24 19.64
CA ASP A 31 4.89 13.96 20.93
C ASP A 31 5.21 13.02 22.10
N ARG A 32 4.59 11.84 22.16
CA ARG A 32 4.83 10.89 23.25
C ARG A 32 6.25 10.32 23.29
N HIS A 33 7.03 10.52 22.22
CA HIS A 33 8.43 10.09 22.11
C HIS A 33 9.41 11.26 22.12
N ALA A 34 8.90 12.50 22.07
CA ALA A 34 9.70 13.72 22.17
C ALA A 34 9.95 14.05 23.66
N ASP A 35 10.83 13.26 24.27
CA ASP A 35 11.11 13.25 25.69
C ASP A 35 12.47 13.88 26.05
N GLY A 36 13.11 14.53 25.07
CA GLY A 36 14.45 15.13 25.21
C GLY A 36 15.60 14.15 25.07
N SER A 37 15.33 12.87 24.81
CA SER A 37 16.36 11.84 24.67
C SER A 37 17.12 11.89 23.34
N GLY A 38 16.65 12.65 22.36
CA GLY A 38 17.21 12.69 21.02
C GLY A 38 17.01 11.38 20.23
N ARG A 39 16.03 10.55 20.60
CA ARG A 39 15.71 9.30 19.91
C ARG A 39 15.43 9.54 18.42
N PRO A 40 16.10 8.85 17.49
CA PRO A 40 15.86 9.03 16.07
C PRO A 40 14.44 8.58 15.68
N ALA A 41 13.76 9.41 14.89
CA ALA A 41 12.45 9.15 14.31
C ALA A 41 12.59 8.81 12.81
N VAL A 42 13.29 9.66 12.06
CA VAL A 42 13.48 9.52 10.61
C VAL A 42 14.97 9.56 10.29
N ILE A 43 15.41 8.60 9.50
CA ILE A 43 16.75 8.55 8.90
C ILE A 43 16.55 8.80 7.41
N TYR A 44 16.74 10.02 6.96
CA TYR A 44 16.62 10.34 5.54
C TYR A 44 17.96 10.15 4.84
N VAL A 45 17.91 9.44 3.71
CA VAL A 45 19.08 9.19 2.85
C VAL A 45 18.81 9.79 1.48
N ASP A 46 19.66 10.73 1.07
CA ASP A 46 19.54 11.39 -0.22
C ASP A 46 20.10 10.54 -1.37
N GLU A 47 19.91 10.99 -2.61
CA GLU A 47 20.35 10.30 -3.84
C GLU A 47 21.88 10.09 -3.89
N ASP A 48 22.66 10.97 -3.26
CA ASP A 48 24.13 10.87 -3.16
C ASP A 48 24.64 9.98 -2.01
N GLY A 49 23.70 9.39 -1.23
CA GLY A 49 24.01 8.58 -0.05
C GLY A 49 24.25 9.37 1.23
N THR A 50 24.18 10.71 1.19
CA THR A 50 24.24 11.52 2.41
C THR A 50 23.03 11.24 3.28
N SER A 51 23.26 10.98 4.58
CA SER A 51 22.16 10.69 5.50
C SER A 51 22.02 11.76 6.58
N ARG A 52 20.77 12.07 6.92
CA ARG A 52 20.39 12.92 8.04
C ARG A 52 19.49 12.15 8.99
N ARG A 53 19.81 12.20 10.29
CA ARG A 53 18.95 11.68 11.35
C ARG A 53 18.17 12.82 11.97
N THR A 54 16.87 12.65 12.11
CA THR A 54 15.97 13.58 12.75
C THR A 54 15.34 12.88 13.95
N SER A 55 15.49 13.47 15.14
CA SER A 55 14.91 12.93 16.37
C SER A 55 13.40 13.19 16.45
N PHE A 56 12.72 12.50 17.39
CA PHE A 56 11.33 12.79 17.71
C PHE A 56 11.17 14.21 18.26
N ASP A 57 12.15 14.71 19.02
CA ASP A 57 12.15 16.08 19.55
C ASP A 57 12.17 17.11 18.43
N GLU A 58 13.07 16.96 17.45
CA GLU A 58 13.15 17.82 16.27
C GLU A 58 11.89 17.72 15.41
N LEU A 59 11.38 16.50 15.19
CA LEU A 59 10.18 16.28 14.38
C LEU A 59 8.93 16.91 15.04
N ALA A 60 8.84 16.85 16.38
CA ALA A 60 7.78 17.50 17.13
C ALA A 60 7.86 19.03 17.03
N ASP A 61 9.05 19.62 17.20
CA ASP A 61 9.26 21.07 17.05
C ASP A 61 8.88 21.54 15.64
N MET A 62 9.46 20.91 14.61
CA MET A 62 9.21 21.26 13.22
C MET A 62 7.74 21.11 12.83
N SER A 63 7.06 20.04 13.28
CA SER A 63 5.65 19.84 12.95
C SER A 63 4.72 20.86 13.64
N ARG A 64 5.07 21.35 14.84
CA ARG A 64 4.35 22.45 15.51
C ARG A 64 4.53 23.77 14.74
N ARG A 65 5.77 24.06 14.30
CA ARG A 65 6.06 25.25 13.51
C ARG A 65 5.27 25.26 12.20
N PHE A 66 5.27 24.15 11.45
CA PHE A 66 4.52 24.10 10.21
C PHE A 66 3.01 24.10 10.42
N ALA A 67 2.50 23.55 11.53
CA ALA A 67 1.09 23.70 11.91
C ALA A 67 0.72 25.18 12.15
N ASN A 68 1.61 25.98 12.77
CA ASN A 68 1.43 27.44 12.90
C ASN A 68 1.46 28.14 11.55
N VAL A 69 2.31 27.73 10.61
CA VAL A 69 2.32 28.25 9.23
C VAL A 69 0.98 28.02 8.55
N LEU A 70 0.46 26.78 8.60
CA LEU A 70 -0.85 26.46 8.02
C LEU A 70 -2.00 27.27 8.64
N LYS A 71 -1.97 27.45 9.97
CA LYS A 71 -2.94 28.28 10.69
C LYS A 71 -2.82 29.76 10.30
N ALA A 72 -1.62 30.29 10.15
CA ALA A 72 -1.39 31.69 9.74
C ALA A 72 -1.87 31.93 8.29
N ASP A 73 -1.84 30.93 7.44
CA ASP A 73 -2.42 30.94 6.10
C ASP A 73 -3.96 30.86 6.08
N GLY A 74 -4.60 30.81 7.24
CA GLY A 74 -6.05 30.79 7.39
C GLY A 74 -6.69 29.42 7.26
N LEU A 75 -5.91 28.33 7.25
CA LEU A 75 -6.48 26.99 7.28
C LEU A 75 -7.09 26.69 8.66
N VAL A 76 -8.19 25.97 8.64
CA VAL A 76 -8.95 25.57 9.83
C VAL A 76 -9.10 24.04 9.89
N ARG A 77 -9.55 23.53 11.04
CA ARG A 77 -9.88 22.10 11.21
C ARG A 77 -10.75 21.59 10.06
N GLY A 78 -10.40 20.43 9.51
CA GLY A 78 -11.07 19.80 8.38
C GLY A 78 -10.61 20.29 7.00
N ASP A 79 -9.77 21.34 6.91
CA ASP A 79 -9.16 21.73 5.63
C ASP A 79 -8.17 20.67 5.13
N ARG A 80 -7.98 20.61 3.83
CA ARG A 80 -7.17 19.59 3.16
C ARG A 80 -5.82 20.16 2.78
N VAL A 81 -4.77 19.40 3.17
CA VAL A 81 -3.38 19.68 2.88
C VAL A 81 -2.84 18.55 1.99
N ALA A 82 -2.53 18.86 0.74
CA ALA A 82 -1.97 17.89 -0.21
C ALA A 82 -0.44 17.81 -0.07
N LEU A 83 0.09 16.60 -0.16
CA LEU A 83 1.51 16.29 -0.03
C LEU A 83 1.97 15.58 -1.30
N PHE A 84 2.63 16.31 -2.19
CA PHE A 84 3.10 15.82 -3.47
C PHE A 84 4.63 15.74 -3.47
N LEU A 85 5.12 14.78 -2.71
CA LEU A 85 6.53 14.56 -2.44
C LEU A 85 6.86 13.06 -2.54
N SER A 86 8.06 12.74 -2.99
CA SER A 86 8.64 11.41 -2.77
C SER A 86 9.01 11.23 -1.29
N GLN A 87 9.51 10.04 -0.91
CA GLN A 87 10.03 9.83 0.44
C GLN A 87 11.05 10.92 0.80
N SER A 88 10.78 11.67 1.85
CA SER A 88 11.61 12.76 2.34
C SER A 88 11.30 13.03 3.81
N LEU A 89 12.08 13.88 4.47
CA LEU A 89 11.79 14.32 5.84
C LEU A 89 10.52 15.17 5.91
N GLU A 90 10.28 15.97 4.88
CA GLU A 90 9.16 16.91 4.83
C GLU A 90 7.80 16.20 4.76
N LEU A 91 7.77 14.97 4.20
CA LEU A 91 6.50 14.24 4.06
C LEU A 91 5.89 13.86 5.42
N PRO A 92 6.56 13.10 6.34
CA PRO A 92 6.01 12.83 7.65
C PRO A 92 5.82 14.12 8.49
N LEU A 93 6.70 15.09 8.36
CA LEU A 93 6.58 16.39 9.02
C LEU A 93 5.26 17.07 8.63
N ALA A 94 4.95 17.16 7.35
CA ALA A 94 3.73 17.82 6.87
C ALA A 94 2.45 17.03 7.23
N HIS A 95 2.51 15.69 7.21
CA HIS A 95 1.42 14.85 7.74
C HIS A 95 1.13 15.15 9.20
N LEU A 96 2.17 15.11 10.05
CA LEU A 96 2.04 15.36 11.48
C LEU A 96 1.52 16.79 11.75
N SER A 97 1.95 17.78 10.95
CA SER A 97 1.46 19.16 11.07
C SER A 97 -0.03 19.26 10.75
N ALA A 98 -0.49 18.59 9.70
CA ALA A 98 -1.90 18.53 9.34
C ALA A 98 -2.72 17.83 10.43
N PHE A 99 -2.28 16.68 10.93
CA PHE A 99 -2.96 15.95 12.01
C PHE A 99 -3.03 16.77 13.29
N ARG A 100 -1.93 17.44 13.67
CA ARG A 100 -1.83 18.30 14.83
C ARG A 100 -2.84 19.46 14.79
N ALA A 101 -3.06 19.99 13.60
CA ALA A 101 -4.01 21.08 13.38
C ALA A 101 -5.46 20.59 13.14
N GLY A 102 -5.71 19.28 13.23
CA GLY A 102 -7.03 18.70 12.94
C GLY A 102 -7.43 18.83 11.47
N MET A 103 -6.45 18.94 10.57
CA MET A 103 -6.62 19.03 9.12
C MET A 103 -6.50 17.64 8.49
N VAL A 104 -6.96 17.52 7.24
CA VAL A 104 -6.95 16.26 6.48
C VAL A 104 -5.79 16.27 5.51
N SER A 105 -4.83 15.35 5.68
CA SER A 105 -3.72 15.20 4.76
C SER A 105 -4.08 14.36 3.54
N ILE A 106 -3.49 14.69 2.38
CA ILE A 106 -3.73 13.99 1.11
C ILE A 106 -2.37 13.62 0.51
N PRO A 107 -1.87 12.41 0.76
CA PRO A 107 -0.66 11.96 0.10
C PRO A 107 -0.93 11.76 -1.40
N LEU A 108 -0.03 12.31 -2.23
CA LEU A 108 -0.09 12.22 -3.68
C LEU A 108 1.20 11.60 -4.21
N PHE A 109 1.05 10.59 -5.04
CA PHE A 109 2.16 9.85 -5.59
C PHE A 109 3.02 10.73 -6.50
N ALA A 110 4.32 10.84 -6.23
CA ALA A 110 5.24 11.76 -6.90
C ALA A 110 5.31 11.60 -8.43
N LEU A 111 4.94 10.43 -8.95
CA LEU A 111 4.89 10.16 -10.40
C LEU A 111 3.56 10.54 -11.07
N PHE A 112 2.56 11.07 -10.35
CA PHE A 112 1.34 11.52 -11.01
C PHE A 112 1.64 12.59 -12.06
N GLY A 113 0.98 12.46 -13.23
CA GLY A 113 0.95 13.48 -14.27
C GLY A 113 -0.09 14.56 -13.95
N GLU A 114 -0.17 15.56 -14.82
CA GLU A 114 -1.00 16.76 -14.65
C GLU A 114 -2.48 16.44 -14.45
N ASP A 115 -3.09 15.61 -15.31
CA ASP A 115 -4.51 15.25 -15.23
C ASP A 115 -4.84 14.52 -13.92
N ALA A 116 -3.93 13.64 -13.48
CA ALA A 116 -4.08 12.90 -12.24
C ALA A 116 -4.01 13.82 -11.00
N LEU A 117 -3.16 14.84 -11.04
CA LEU A 117 -3.06 15.87 -10.01
C LEU A 117 -4.26 16.79 -10.01
N GLU A 118 -4.65 17.31 -11.17
CA GLU A 118 -5.81 18.19 -11.35
C GLU A 118 -7.05 17.56 -10.73
N PHE A 119 -7.37 16.33 -11.13
CA PHE A 119 -8.53 15.63 -10.61
C PHE A 119 -8.51 15.52 -9.07
N ARG A 120 -7.40 15.07 -8.50
CA ARG A 120 -7.32 14.81 -7.04
C ARG A 120 -7.37 16.09 -6.22
N LEU A 121 -6.68 17.13 -6.68
CA LEU A 121 -6.66 18.42 -6.01
C LEU A 121 -8.02 19.12 -6.09
N ALA A 122 -8.68 19.09 -7.25
CA ALA A 122 -10.02 19.65 -7.44
C ALA A 122 -11.07 18.86 -6.64
N ASN A 123 -11.05 17.52 -6.71
CA ASN A 123 -12.00 16.67 -6.00
C ASN A 123 -11.86 16.79 -4.49
N SER A 124 -10.63 16.77 -3.96
CA SER A 124 -10.39 16.95 -2.54
C SER A 124 -10.70 18.36 -2.05
N GLY A 125 -10.57 19.37 -2.91
CA GLY A 125 -10.63 20.77 -2.54
C GLY A 125 -9.45 21.15 -1.64
N ALA A 126 -8.24 20.67 -1.97
CA ALA A 126 -7.03 20.98 -1.21
C ALA A 126 -6.75 22.49 -1.24
N LYS A 127 -6.54 23.09 -0.05
CA LYS A 127 -6.22 24.52 0.09
C LYS A 127 -4.73 24.80 0.05
N THR A 128 -3.93 23.85 0.49
CA THR A 128 -2.46 23.94 0.51
C THR A 128 -1.87 22.67 -0.09
N ILE A 129 -0.76 22.82 -0.79
CA ILE A 129 0.07 21.71 -1.25
C ILE A 129 1.52 21.95 -0.85
N VAL A 130 2.18 20.88 -0.39
CA VAL A 130 3.63 20.82 -0.20
C VAL A 130 4.22 19.98 -1.32
N THR A 131 5.20 20.51 -2.05
CA THR A 131 5.79 19.85 -3.21
C THR A 131 7.25 20.26 -3.40
N ASP A 132 7.97 19.52 -4.24
CA ASP A 132 9.31 19.88 -4.69
C ASP A 132 9.31 20.61 -6.05
N ALA A 133 10.48 20.97 -6.56
CA ALA A 133 10.62 21.66 -7.85
C ALA A 133 10.02 20.85 -9.01
N SER A 134 10.18 19.51 -9.00
CA SER A 134 9.63 18.63 -10.04
C SER A 134 8.09 18.63 -10.01
N GLY A 135 7.51 18.58 -8.81
CA GLY A 135 6.06 18.66 -8.64
C GLY A 135 5.50 20.04 -8.99
N TRP A 136 6.24 21.12 -8.70
CA TRP A 136 5.83 22.47 -9.10
C TRP A 136 5.75 22.63 -10.62
N GLU A 137 6.70 22.05 -11.37
CA GLU A 137 6.66 22.11 -12.84
C GLU A 137 5.36 21.55 -13.43
N LYS A 138 4.83 20.48 -12.85
CA LYS A 138 3.54 19.90 -13.23
C LYS A 138 2.36 20.73 -12.73
N LEU A 139 2.46 21.23 -11.50
CA LEU A 139 1.36 21.95 -10.83
C LEU A 139 1.09 23.30 -11.49
N LYS A 140 2.14 24.04 -11.90
CA LYS A 140 1.99 25.37 -12.50
C LYS A 140 1.16 25.35 -13.80
N THR A 141 1.17 24.26 -14.56
CA THR A 141 0.42 24.11 -15.81
C THR A 141 -1.09 24.00 -15.58
N ILE A 142 -1.50 23.41 -14.44
CA ILE A 142 -2.90 23.19 -14.05
C ILE A 142 -3.38 24.17 -12.98
N ARG A 143 -2.51 25.06 -12.49
CA ARG A 143 -2.79 25.94 -11.33
C ARG A 143 -4.05 26.80 -11.51
N ALA A 144 -4.31 27.28 -12.73
CA ALA A 144 -5.48 28.10 -13.05
C ALA A 144 -6.82 27.33 -12.92
N LYS A 145 -6.79 26.00 -12.99
CA LYS A 145 -7.97 25.13 -12.85
C LYS A 145 -8.26 24.74 -11.39
N LEU A 146 -7.43 25.18 -10.45
CA LEU A 146 -7.48 24.82 -9.02
C LEU A 146 -7.77 26.07 -8.16
N PRO A 147 -8.97 26.64 -8.21
CA PRO A 147 -9.29 27.89 -7.51
C PRO A 147 -9.26 27.76 -5.98
N GLU A 148 -9.52 26.56 -5.42
CA GLU A 148 -9.46 26.32 -3.98
C GLU A 148 -8.02 26.20 -3.46
N LEU A 149 -7.05 25.89 -4.31
CA LEU A 149 -5.66 25.77 -3.90
C LEU A 149 -5.07 27.19 -3.68
N GLN A 150 -4.86 27.57 -2.43
CA GLN A 150 -4.42 28.91 -2.06
C GLN A 150 -2.89 29.00 -1.94
N ASN A 151 -2.27 27.98 -1.33
CA ASN A 151 -0.85 27.98 -0.99
C ASN A 151 -0.11 26.82 -1.62
N VAL A 152 1.10 27.10 -2.12
CA VAL A 152 2.04 26.09 -2.62
C VAL A 152 3.36 26.28 -1.86
N TYR A 153 3.72 25.31 -1.04
CA TYR A 153 4.99 25.27 -0.32
C TYR A 153 6.01 24.46 -1.11
N LEU A 154 7.12 25.10 -1.47
CA LEU A 154 8.18 24.47 -2.24
C LEU A 154 9.29 23.98 -1.32
N VAL A 155 9.59 22.69 -1.38
CA VAL A 155 10.70 22.04 -0.69
C VAL A 155 11.92 22.07 -1.61
N GLY A 156 13.01 22.65 -1.12
CA GLY A 156 14.25 22.83 -1.89
C GLY A 156 14.13 23.90 -2.98
N GLY A 157 15.28 24.42 -3.42
CA GLY A 157 15.34 25.45 -4.44
C GLY A 157 14.93 26.85 -3.98
N GLU A 158 15.01 27.82 -4.89
CA GLU A 158 14.54 29.18 -4.65
C GLU A 158 13.02 29.27 -4.86
N ALA A 159 12.35 30.07 -4.03
CA ALA A 159 10.94 30.34 -4.21
C ALA A 159 10.70 31.00 -5.59
N SER A 160 9.77 30.48 -6.36
CA SER A 160 9.32 31.02 -7.61
C SER A 160 8.00 31.77 -7.47
N ALA A 161 7.64 32.58 -8.47
CA ALA A 161 6.37 33.29 -8.45
C ALA A 161 5.20 32.30 -8.25
N GLY A 162 4.38 32.53 -7.21
CA GLY A 162 3.26 31.67 -6.85
C GLY A 162 3.58 30.55 -5.85
N THR A 163 4.83 30.49 -5.34
CA THR A 163 5.22 29.53 -4.30
C THR A 163 5.74 30.24 -3.04
N LYS A 164 5.68 29.53 -1.91
CA LYS A 164 6.29 29.91 -0.63
C LYS A 164 7.42 28.93 -0.31
N PRO A 165 8.57 29.39 0.21
CA PRO A 165 9.65 28.48 0.58
C PRO A 165 9.28 27.73 1.85
N PHE A 166 9.34 26.39 1.84
CA PHE A 166 8.91 25.54 2.95
C PHE A 166 9.75 25.77 4.22
N TRP A 167 11.06 25.59 4.12
CA TRP A 167 11.96 25.67 5.28
C TRP A 167 12.03 27.08 5.90
N PRO A 168 12.21 28.16 5.14
CA PRO A 168 12.17 29.52 5.70
C PRO A 168 10.85 29.85 6.39
N ALA A 169 9.71 29.42 5.83
CA ALA A 169 8.42 29.64 6.46
C ALA A 169 8.29 28.90 7.80
N LEU A 170 8.77 27.66 7.85
CA LEU A 170 8.80 26.84 9.06
C LEU A 170 9.74 27.44 10.11
N GLU A 171 10.95 27.83 9.76
CA GLU A 171 11.96 28.39 10.66
C GLU A 171 11.51 29.72 11.31
N ALA A 172 10.77 30.53 10.57
CA ALA A 172 10.22 31.80 11.05
C ALA A 172 9.03 31.61 12.00
N ALA A 173 8.38 30.45 12.02
CA ALA A 173 7.19 30.21 12.81
C ALA A 173 7.51 29.80 14.25
N SER A 174 6.61 30.13 15.20
CA SER A 174 6.71 29.69 16.59
C SER A 174 6.58 28.17 16.72
N PRO A 175 7.35 27.50 17.60
CA PRO A 175 7.13 26.10 17.97
C PRO A 175 5.96 25.92 18.95
N ASP A 176 5.40 27.00 19.47
CA ASP A 176 4.28 26.94 20.39
C ASP A 176 2.97 26.74 19.63
N PHE A 177 2.52 25.48 19.59
CA PHE A 177 1.26 25.05 18.97
C PHE A 177 0.57 24.01 19.83
N ALA A 178 -0.63 24.32 20.30
CA ALA A 178 -1.47 23.37 21.00
C ALA A 178 -2.13 22.40 19.97
N THR A 179 -1.77 21.12 20.04
CA THR A 179 -2.38 20.08 19.21
C THR A 179 -3.89 20.05 19.43
N VAL A 180 -4.65 20.07 18.35
CA VAL A 180 -6.12 20.00 18.41
C VAL A 180 -6.55 18.67 19.02
N ASP A 181 -7.45 18.75 20.00
CA ASP A 181 -8.04 17.57 20.62
C ASP A 181 -9.07 16.94 19.67
N THR A 182 -8.62 15.96 18.87
CA THR A 182 -9.45 15.25 17.90
C THR A 182 -10.11 14.03 18.52
N ALA A 183 -11.33 13.72 18.07
CA ALA A 183 -11.90 12.40 18.31
C ALA A 183 -11.15 11.34 17.48
N ALA A 184 -11.18 10.09 17.92
CA ALA A 184 -10.60 8.98 17.14
C ALA A 184 -11.26 8.83 15.77
N ASP A 185 -12.55 9.20 15.65
CA ASP A 185 -13.33 9.14 14.42
C ASP A 185 -13.25 10.41 13.55
N ASP A 186 -12.52 11.44 14.00
CA ASP A 186 -12.34 12.64 13.18
C ASP A 186 -11.54 12.31 11.90
N PRO A 187 -11.91 12.94 10.76
CA PRO A 187 -11.16 12.83 9.51
C PRO A 187 -9.68 13.22 9.66
N ALA A 188 -8.80 12.40 9.11
CA ALA A 188 -7.36 12.62 9.19
C ALA A 188 -6.65 12.55 7.82
N MET A 189 -7.12 11.69 6.92
CA MET A 189 -6.42 11.45 5.64
C MET A 189 -7.38 11.05 4.54
N ILE A 190 -7.12 11.51 3.30
CA ILE A 190 -7.77 11.00 2.09
C ILE A 190 -6.71 10.33 1.23
N ILE A 191 -6.87 9.03 0.97
CA ILE A 191 -5.98 8.28 0.06
C ILE A 191 -6.77 7.92 -1.20
N TYR A 192 -6.27 8.37 -2.36
CA TYR A 192 -6.91 8.09 -3.63
C TYR A 192 -6.53 6.72 -4.17
N THR A 193 -7.55 5.89 -4.42
CA THR A 193 -7.38 4.59 -5.07
C THR A 193 -7.46 4.73 -6.59
N SER A 194 -6.72 3.91 -7.32
CA SER A 194 -6.94 3.72 -8.74
C SER A 194 -8.18 2.83 -8.90
N GLY A 195 -9.35 3.42 -9.10
CA GLY A 195 -10.56 2.64 -9.39
C GLY A 195 -10.37 1.81 -10.67
N THR A 196 -10.77 0.54 -10.64
CA THR A 196 -10.80 -0.34 -11.83
C THR A 196 -11.79 0.17 -12.87
N THR A 197 -12.81 0.92 -12.42
CA THR A 197 -13.85 1.51 -13.25
C THR A 197 -14.05 3.00 -12.91
N GLY A 198 -13.69 3.89 -13.82
CA GLY A 198 -13.97 5.32 -13.71
C GLY A 198 -12.86 6.14 -12.99
N ASN A 199 -13.25 7.30 -12.45
CA ASN A 199 -12.35 8.21 -11.77
C ASN A 199 -11.83 7.64 -10.44
N PRO A 200 -10.60 8.02 -10.02
CA PRO A 200 -10.08 7.64 -8.71
C PRO A 200 -11.02 8.05 -7.58
N LYS A 201 -11.13 7.21 -6.56
CA LYS A 201 -11.96 7.48 -5.37
C LYS A 201 -11.06 7.81 -4.18
N GLY A 202 -11.36 8.87 -3.47
CA GLY A 202 -10.64 9.24 -2.24
C GLY A 202 -11.24 8.51 -1.05
N ALA A 203 -10.55 7.51 -0.50
CA ALA A 203 -10.96 6.87 0.75
C ALA A 203 -10.60 7.80 1.93
N LEU A 204 -11.60 8.25 2.67
CA LEU A 204 -11.45 9.10 3.85
C LEU A 204 -11.23 8.23 5.08
N HIS A 205 -10.12 8.45 5.77
CA HIS A 205 -9.75 7.73 6.98
C HIS A 205 -9.80 8.63 8.22
N ALA A 206 -10.26 8.06 9.33
CA ALA A 206 -10.21 8.69 10.64
C ALA A 206 -8.83 8.52 11.31
N HIS A 207 -8.56 9.28 12.36
CA HIS A 207 -7.34 9.11 13.15
C HIS A 207 -7.17 7.68 13.69
N ARG A 208 -8.26 6.99 14.05
CA ARG A 208 -8.24 5.59 14.56
C ARG A 208 -7.68 4.57 13.57
N VAL A 209 -7.57 4.90 12.29
CA VAL A 209 -7.04 4.00 11.26
C VAL A 209 -5.65 3.47 11.62
N LEU A 210 -4.83 4.30 12.26
CA LEU A 210 -3.51 3.87 12.74
C LEU A 210 -3.62 2.72 13.74
N LEU A 211 -4.48 2.86 14.75
CA LEU A 211 -4.69 1.79 15.74
C LEU A 211 -5.24 0.52 15.11
N GLY A 212 -6.06 0.65 14.07
CA GLY A 212 -6.58 -0.47 13.29
C GLY A 212 -5.51 -1.26 12.53
N HIS A 213 -4.39 -0.62 12.15
CA HIS A 213 -3.29 -1.28 11.43
C HIS A 213 -2.31 -2.01 12.36
N LEU A 214 -2.14 -1.54 13.60
CA LEU A 214 -1.10 -2.04 14.50
C LEU A 214 -1.12 -3.55 14.70
N PRO A 215 -2.26 -4.23 14.95
CA PRO A 215 -2.24 -5.68 15.19
C PRO A 215 -1.65 -6.48 14.01
N ASN A 216 -1.94 -6.06 12.77
CA ASN A 216 -1.37 -6.76 11.63
C ASN A 216 0.12 -6.46 11.48
N VAL A 217 0.53 -5.19 11.57
CA VAL A 217 1.94 -4.80 11.47
C VAL A 217 2.76 -5.50 12.56
N GLU A 218 2.26 -5.55 13.79
CA GLU A 218 2.91 -6.28 14.88
C GLU A 218 2.99 -7.78 14.58
N MET A 219 1.94 -8.39 14.02
CA MET A 219 1.91 -9.80 13.66
C MET A 219 2.89 -10.11 12.52
N ILE A 220 2.79 -9.43 11.38
CA ILE A 220 3.60 -9.73 10.20
C ILE A 220 5.09 -9.40 10.37
N HIS A 221 5.42 -8.49 11.29
CA HIS A 221 6.80 -8.18 11.67
C HIS A 221 7.22 -8.88 12.97
N ASP A 222 6.65 -10.06 13.23
CA ASP A 222 7.09 -10.98 14.27
C ASP A 222 7.06 -10.34 15.66
N PHE A 223 5.88 -9.88 16.04
CA PHE A 223 5.61 -9.14 17.28
C PHE A 223 6.47 -7.87 17.40
N PHE A 224 6.41 -7.04 16.36
CA PHE A 224 7.02 -5.71 16.34
C PHE A 224 6.42 -4.80 17.45
N PRO A 225 7.23 -3.94 18.11
CA PRO A 225 8.66 -3.73 17.90
C PRO A 225 9.53 -4.62 18.78
N LYS A 226 10.78 -4.79 18.37
CA LYS A 226 11.84 -5.38 19.18
C LYS A 226 13.01 -4.39 19.32
N ALA A 227 13.82 -4.59 20.35
CA ALA A 227 14.99 -3.74 20.55
C ALA A 227 15.93 -3.73 19.33
N GLY A 228 16.31 -2.54 18.89
CA GLY A 228 17.16 -2.34 17.73
C GLY A 228 16.46 -2.47 16.38
N ASP A 229 15.12 -2.53 16.35
CA ASP A 229 14.38 -2.48 15.09
C ASP A 229 14.55 -1.13 14.39
N VAL A 230 14.68 -1.17 13.06
CA VAL A 230 14.67 -0.05 12.13
C VAL A 230 13.84 -0.50 10.94
N MET A 231 12.85 0.30 10.55
CA MET A 231 11.96 -0.02 9.44
C MET A 231 12.35 0.68 8.15
N TRP A 232 12.10 0.01 7.03
CA TRP A 232 12.26 0.57 5.69
C TRP A 232 11.31 -0.05 4.66
N THR A 233 11.05 0.69 3.59
CA THR A 233 10.39 0.20 2.36
C THR A 233 10.85 1.01 1.17
N PRO A 234 11.03 0.42 -0.02
CA PRO A 234 11.22 1.17 -1.26
C PRO A 234 9.90 1.70 -1.84
N ALA A 235 8.75 1.32 -1.27
CA ALA A 235 7.44 1.78 -1.74
C ALA A 235 7.25 3.27 -1.41
N ASP A 236 6.60 4.00 -2.31
CA ASP A 236 6.30 5.42 -2.13
C ASP A 236 5.38 5.65 -0.93
N TRP A 237 5.71 6.64 -0.10
CA TRP A 237 4.92 6.99 1.09
C TRP A 237 3.59 7.72 0.79
N ALA A 238 3.16 7.75 -0.46
CA ALA A 238 1.79 8.13 -0.80
C ALA A 238 0.80 6.96 -0.76
N TRP A 239 1.31 5.74 -0.56
CA TRP A 239 0.50 4.53 -0.50
C TRP A 239 0.13 4.16 0.91
N ILE A 240 -1.09 3.58 1.05
CA ILE A 240 -1.56 3.15 2.35
C ILE A 240 -0.59 2.14 3.00
N GLY A 241 -0.07 1.17 2.23
CA GLY A 241 0.88 0.19 2.74
C GLY A 241 2.17 0.83 3.26
N ALA A 242 2.77 1.74 2.50
CA ALA A 242 3.99 2.41 2.94
C ALA A 242 3.75 3.36 4.14
N LEU A 243 2.56 3.98 4.22
CA LEU A 243 2.19 4.87 5.31
C LEU A 243 1.83 4.10 6.59
N PHE A 244 0.90 3.12 6.48
CA PHE A 244 0.30 2.48 7.64
C PHE A 244 0.83 1.08 7.94
N ASP A 245 1.71 0.53 7.08
CA ASP A 245 2.41 -0.71 7.38
C ASP A 245 3.89 -0.49 7.68
N VAL A 246 4.41 0.76 7.46
CA VAL A 246 5.81 1.12 7.74
C VAL A 246 5.91 2.43 8.50
N LEU A 247 5.61 3.60 7.89
CA LEU A 247 5.92 4.92 8.43
C LEU A 247 5.25 5.18 9.79
N PHE A 248 3.92 5.22 9.81
CA PHE A 248 3.21 5.58 11.04
C PHE A 248 3.28 4.53 12.14
N PRO A 249 3.22 3.21 11.87
CA PRO A 249 3.47 2.20 12.90
C PRO A 249 4.88 2.27 13.49
N ALA A 250 5.91 2.52 12.67
CA ALA A 250 7.27 2.73 13.19
C ALA A 250 7.31 3.92 14.15
N LEU A 251 6.81 5.07 13.71
CA LEU A 251 6.74 6.27 14.53
C LEU A 251 5.88 6.06 15.78
N TYR A 252 4.73 5.39 15.66
CA TYR A 252 3.87 5.05 16.81
C TYR A 252 4.62 4.25 17.87
N HIS A 253 5.44 3.30 17.48
CA HIS A 253 6.22 2.47 18.40
C HIS A 253 7.57 3.09 18.84
N GLY A 254 7.87 4.30 18.38
CA GLY A 254 9.14 4.97 18.68
C GLY A 254 10.35 4.30 18.01
N VAL A 255 10.11 3.63 16.88
CA VAL A 255 11.12 2.95 16.06
C VAL A 255 11.52 3.87 14.90
N PRO A 256 12.82 4.03 14.61
CA PRO A 256 13.24 4.84 13.47
C PRO A 256 12.85 4.20 12.14
N VAL A 257 12.46 5.05 11.20
CA VAL A 257 12.17 4.67 9.82
C VAL A 257 13.17 5.30 8.86
N VAL A 258 13.64 4.51 7.90
CA VAL A 258 14.50 5.00 6.83
C VAL A 258 13.63 5.51 5.69
N GLY A 259 13.87 6.76 5.26
CA GLY A 259 13.33 7.35 4.04
C GLY A 259 14.43 7.49 3.01
N HIS A 260 14.19 7.08 1.77
CA HIS A 260 15.16 7.20 0.69
C HIS A 260 14.49 7.60 -0.62
N ARG A 261 14.98 8.67 -1.21
CA ARG A 261 14.54 9.11 -2.53
C ARG A 261 15.31 8.38 -3.62
N ALA A 262 14.75 7.32 -4.15
CA ALA A 262 15.29 6.66 -5.33
C ALA A 262 14.48 6.99 -6.59
N LYS A 263 15.14 7.41 -7.68
CA LYS A 263 14.47 7.59 -8.98
C LYS A 263 14.00 6.29 -9.58
N LYS A 264 14.76 5.22 -9.34
CA LYS A 264 14.48 3.85 -9.77
C LYS A 264 14.98 2.89 -8.71
N PHE A 265 14.25 1.82 -8.46
CA PHE A 265 14.68 0.79 -7.55
C PHE A 265 15.93 0.09 -8.09
N ASP A 266 17.02 0.14 -7.31
CA ASP A 266 18.27 -0.59 -7.56
C ASP A 266 18.45 -1.64 -6.47
N PRO A 267 18.48 -2.94 -6.80
CA PRO A 267 18.62 -4.01 -5.82
C PRO A 267 19.91 -3.96 -4.98
N HIS A 268 21.05 -3.58 -5.58
CA HIS A 268 22.32 -3.50 -4.87
C HIS A 268 22.38 -2.29 -3.94
N ALA A 269 21.90 -1.13 -4.39
CA ALA A 269 21.77 0.05 -3.55
C ALA A 269 20.81 -0.18 -2.39
N ALA A 270 19.71 -0.91 -2.60
CA ALA A 270 18.77 -1.30 -1.55
C ALA A 270 19.44 -2.17 -0.47
N MET A 271 20.27 -3.14 -0.86
CA MET A 271 21.02 -3.97 0.09
C MET A 271 22.05 -3.15 0.87
N GLN A 272 22.75 -2.23 0.21
CA GLN A 272 23.71 -1.35 0.85
C GLN A 272 23.01 -0.44 1.87
N LEU A 273 21.91 0.21 1.50
CA LEU A 273 21.11 1.04 2.39
C LEU A 273 20.65 0.27 3.64
N MET A 274 20.14 -0.96 3.46
CA MET A 274 19.70 -1.79 4.58
C MET A 274 20.87 -2.13 5.52
N ALA A 275 22.06 -2.38 4.99
CA ALA A 275 23.26 -2.65 5.79
C ALA A 275 23.73 -1.41 6.54
N ASP A 276 23.87 -0.26 5.87
CA ASP A 276 24.41 0.99 6.41
C ASP A 276 23.55 1.56 7.54
N HIS A 277 22.24 1.37 7.45
CA HIS A 277 21.27 1.88 8.43
C HIS A 277 20.74 0.80 9.38
N ALA A 278 21.36 -0.39 9.40
CA ALA A 278 20.98 -1.50 10.27
C ALA A 278 19.47 -1.82 10.22
N VAL A 279 18.88 -1.79 9.02
CA VAL A 279 17.46 -2.10 8.80
C VAL A 279 17.18 -3.55 9.18
N ARG A 280 16.16 -3.77 9.98
CA ARG A 280 15.77 -5.10 10.47
C ARG A 280 14.39 -5.54 10.01
N ASN A 281 13.52 -4.60 9.68
CA ASN A 281 12.15 -4.86 9.29
C ASN A 281 11.86 -4.15 7.97
N VAL A 282 11.40 -4.88 6.96
CA VAL A 282 11.15 -4.30 5.64
C VAL A 282 9.78 -4.70 5.08
N PHE A 283 9.14 -3.75 4.43
CA PHE A 283 8.09 -4.03 3.46
C PHE A 283 8.68 -3.99 2.07
N LEU A 284 8.76 -5.13 1.41
CA LEU A 284 9.26 -5.26 0.02
C LEU A 284 8.11 -5.70 -0.88
N PRO A 285 7.62 -4.83 -1.78
CA PRO A 285 6.65 -5.25 -2.78
C PRO A 285 7.17 -6.43 -3.62
N PRO A 286 6.30 -7.32 -4.14
CA PRO A 286 6.71 -8.47 -4.95
C PRO A 286 7.64 -8.13 -6.10
N THR A 287 7.41 -6.99 -6.76
CA THR A 287 8.28 -6.49 -7.84
C THR A 287 9.71 -6.22 -7.35
N ALA A 288 9.88 -5.63 -6.17
CA ALA A 288 11.21 -5.40 -5.60
C ALA A 288 11.93 -6.73 -5.31
N LEU A 289 11.24 -7.70 -4.72
CA LEU A 289 11.79 -9.04 -4.46
C LEU A 289 12.18 -9.75 -5.76
N LYS A 290 11.37 -9.65 -6.81
CA LYS A 290 11.68 -10.21 -8.14
C LYS A 290 12.96 -9.60 -8.74
N LEU A 291 13.12 -8.27 -8.64
CA LEU A 291 14.31 -7.58 -9.12
C LEU A 291 15.56 -7.96 -8.30
N MET A 292 15.42 -8.05 -6.98
CA MET A 292 16.51 -8.49 -6.09
C MET A 292 16.95 -9.92 -6.41
N ARG A 293 16.01 -10.82 -6.68
CA ARG A 293 16.30 -12.19 -7.11
C ARG A 293 17.03 -12.23 -8.45
N GLN A 294 16.55 -11.46 -9.45
CA GLN A 294 17.18 -11.38 -10.77
C GLN A 294 18.62 -10.86 -10.72
N ALA A 295 18.88 -9.92 -9.80
CA ALA A 295 20.22 -9.37 -9.58
C ALA A 295 21.09 -10.25 -8.67
N GLU A 296 20.57 -11.39 -8.19
CA GLU A 296 21.27 -12.33 -7.28
C GLU A 296 21.94 -11.63 -6.09
N VAL A 297 21.26 -10.60 -5.54
CA VAL A 297 21.85 -9.75 -4.50
C VAL A 297 22.16 -10.53 -3.23
N LYS A 298 23.35 -10.26 -2.66
CA LYS A 298 23.79 -10.74 -1.36
C LYS A 298 24.61 -9.64 -0.68
N HIS A 299 24.39 -9.46 0.61
CA HIS A 299 25.17 -8.50 1.39
C HIS A 299 25.33 -9.01 2.84
N PRO A 300 26.56 -9.25 3.33
CA PRO A 300 26.79 -9.86 4.65
C PRO A 300 26.38 -8.94 5.82
N GLY A 301 26.29 -7.64 5.58
CA GLY A 301 25.85 -6.65 6.58
C GLY A 301 24.34 -6.58 6.78
N VAL A 302 23.52 -7.13 5.86
CA VAL A 302 22.06 -7.13 6.00
C VAL A 302 21.64 -8.19 7.02
N LYS A 303 20.90 -7.77 8.05
CA LYS A 303 20.49 -8.60 9.20
C LYS A 303 18.98 -8.43 9.44
N LEU A 304 18.16 -8.79 8.43
CA LEU A 304 16.72 -8.67 8.55
C LEU A 304 16.15 -9.63 9.61
N ARG A 305 15.17 -9.15 10.35
CA ARG A 305 14.39 -9.91 11.32
C ARG A 305 13.04 -10.32 10.72
N SER A 306 12.46 -9.47 9.87
CA SER A 306 11.20 -9.75 9.20
C SER A 306 11.14 -9.10 7.83
N ILE A 307 10.50 -9.80 6.89
CA ILE A 307 10.14 -9.29 5.57
C ILE A 307 8.63 -9.42 5.43
N PHE A 308 7.97 -8.31 5.22
CA PHE A 308 6.58 -8.25 4.79
C PHE A 308 6.51 -8.04 3.28
N SER A 309 5.55 -8.70 2.62
CA SER A 309 5.20 -8.44 1.23
C SER A 309 3.69 -8.52 1.02
N GLY A 310 3.18 -7.75 0.09
CA GLY A 310 1.75 -7.71 -0.19
C GLY A 310 1.40 -6.88 -1.42
N GLY A 311 0.12 -6.92 -1.78
CA GLY A 311 -0.41 -6.23 -2.95
C GLY A 311 -0.51 -7.12 -4.20
N GLU A 312 0.30 -8.19 -4.30
CA GLU A 312 0.25 -9.27 -5.28
C GLU A 312 0.67 -10.57 -4.62
N ALA A 313 0.28 -11.72 -5.18
CA ALA A 313 0.71 -13.02 -4.67
C ALA A 313 2.21 -13.26 -4.94
N LEU A 314 2.88 -13.90 -3.98
CA LEU A 314 4.23 -14.41 -4.14
C LEU A 314 4.20 -15.87 -4.60
N GLY A 315 4.93 -16.17 -5.66
CA GLY A 315 5.13 -17.56 -6.08
C GLY A 315 6.07 -18.31 -5.15
N ALA A 316 5.94 -19.63 -5.07
CA ALA A 316 6.76 -20.51 -4.22
C ALA A 316 8.28 -20.31 -4.44
N GLU A 317 8.71 -20.14 -5.70
CA GLU A 317 10.11 -19.88 -6.02
C GLU A 317 10.68 -18.61 -5.36
N LEU A 318 9.87 -17.56 -5.22
CA LEU A 318 10.32 -16.31 -4.60
C LEU A 318 10.44 -16.46 -3.09
N LEU A 319 9.50 -17.19 -2.48
CA LEU A 319 9.56 -17.54 -1.05
C LEU A 319 10.82 -18.36 -0.73
N ASP A 320 11.12 -19.37 -1.54
CA ASP A 320 12.32 -20.22 -1.39
C ASP A 320 13.62 -19.42 -1.57
N TRP A 321 13.64 -18.50 -2.52
CA TRP A 321 14.77 -17.61 -2.73
C TRP A 321 15.01 -16.71 -1.51
N VAL A 322 13.96 -16.09 -0.96
CA VAL A 322 14.09 -15.24 0.23
C VAL A 322 14.60 -16.06 1.42
N ARG A 323 14.04 -17.25 1.65
CA ARG A 323 14.49 -18.15 2.72
C ARG A 323 15.98 -18.50 2.57
N SER A 324 16.43 -18.82 1.35
CA SER A 324 17.84 -19.16 1.09
C SER A 324 18.77 -17.96 1.19
N THR A 325 18.31 -16.75 0.88
CA THR A 325 19.13 -15.53 0.83
C THR A 325 19.23 -14.85 2.20
N PHE A 326 18.11 -14.72 2.91
CA PHE A 326 18.02 -13.97 4.16
C PHE A 326 17.87 -14.87 5.41
N GLY A 327 17.60 -16.17 5.24
CA GLY A 327 17.44 -17.12 6.35
C GLY A 327 16.12 -16.93 7.13
N ILE A 328 15.14 -16.22 6.59
CA ILE A 328 13.85 -15.93 7.21
C ILE A 328 12.69 -16.17 6.26
N GLU A 329 11.50 -16.34 6.81
CA GLU A 329 10.27 -16.42 6.01
C GLU A 329 9.80 -15.03 5.59
N VAL A 330 9.11 -14.97 4.43
CA VAL A 330 8.32 -13.79 4.06
C VAL A 330 6.93 -13.93 4.65
N HIS A 331 6.47 -12.91 5.32
CA HIS A 331 5.08 -12.82 5.73
C HIS A 331 4.28 -12.04 4.69
N GLU A 332 3.33 -12.70 4.04
CA GLU A 332 2.41 -12.05 3.12
C GLU A 332 1.25 -11.42 3.90
N GLY A 333 0.71 -10.32 3.39
CA GLY A 333 -0.46 -9.68 3.94
C GLY A 333 -1.41 -9.22 2.85
N TYR A 334 -2.69 -9.24 3.19
CA TYR A 334 -3.77 -8.85 2.30
C TYR A 334 -4.63 -7.75 2.92
N GLY A 335 -4.93 -6.79 2.08
CA GLY A 335 -5.83 -5.68 2.36
C GLY A 335 -5.94 -4.75 1.17
N GLN A 336 -6.65 -3.67 1.35
CA GLN A 336 -6.84 -2.62 0.35
C GLN A 336 -6.94 -1.27 1.03
N THR A 337 -6.92 -0.18 0.25
CA THR A 337 -6.97 1.17 0.83
C THR A 337 -8.14 1.35 1.80
N GLU A 338 -9.27 0.73 1.56
CA GLU A 338 -10.50 0.85 2.34
C GLU A 338 -10.47 0.13 3.69
N CYS A 339 -9.64 -0.92 3.83
CA CYS A 339 -9.54 -1.76 5.05
C CYS A 339 -8.19 -2.49 5.14
N ASN A 340 -7.08 -1.76 5.03
CA ASN A 340 -5.75 -2.34 4.87
C ASN A 340 -5.39 -3.39 5.93
N LEU A 341 -4.68 -4.45 5.48
CA LEU A 341 -4.12 -5.56 6.26
C LEU A 341 -5.12 -6.31 7.15
N ALA A 342 -6.18 -6.85 6.55
CA ALA A 342 -7.16 -7.68 7.25
C ALA A 342 -6.70 -9.14 7.47
N VAL A 343 -5.81 -9.64 6.62
CA VAL A 343 -5.28 -11.02 6.64
C VAL A 343 -3.76 -10.99 6.53
N GLY A 344 -3.07 -11.89 7.19
CA GLY A 344 -1.61 -11.96 7.10
C GLY A 344 -1.02 -13.29 7.58
N ASN A 345 0.27 -13.45 7.29
CA ASN A 345 1.07 -14.59 7.71
C ASN A 345 1.97 -14.27 8.90
N ASN A 346 2.23 -15.28 9.74
CA ASN A 346 3.33 -15.26 10.71
C ASN A 346 3.80 -16.69 10.97
N ALA A 347 5.04 -17.00 10.62
CA ALA A 347 5.63 -18.33 10.71
C ALA A 347 5.76 -18.89 12.14
N LYS A 348 5.74 -18.03 13.18
CA LYS A 348 5.73 -18.47 14.57
C LYS A 348 4.34 -18.90 15.06
N LEU A 349 3.29 -18.35 14.46
CA LEU A 349 1.91 -18.61 14.87
C LEU A 349 1.31 -19.81 14.13
N PHE A 350 1.67 -19.99 12.86
CA PHE A 350 1.16 -21.10 12.03
C PHE A 350 2.05 -21.30 10.78
N PRO A 351 2.06 -22.51 10.19
CA PRO A 351 2.82 -22.78 8.98
C PRO A 351 2.40 -21.88 7.82
N ILE A 352 3.38 -21.32 7.11
CA ILE A 352 3.11 -20.58 5.86
C ILE A 352 2.75 -21.56 4.75
N ARG A 353 1.65 -21.31 4.05
CA ARG A 353 1.19 -22.09 2.89
C ARG A 353 1.42 -21.28 1.63
N PRO A 354 2.31 -21.70 0.73
CA PRO A 354 2.54 -20.97 -0.52
C PRO A 354 1.25 -20.74 -1.31
N GLY A 355 1.01 -19.49 -1.73
CA GLY A 355 -0.20 -19.07 -2.42
C GLY A 355 -1.38 -18.69 -1.51
N SER A 356 -1.28 -18.93 -0.20
CA SER A 356 -2.25 -18.42 0.77
C SER A 356 -1.83 -17.06 1.31
N MET A 357 -2.80 -16.17 1.48
CA MET A 357 -2.61 -14.87 2.14
C MET A 357 -2.42 -14.97 3.66
N GLY A 358 -2.59 -16.18 4.25
CA GLY A 358 -2.55 -16.41 5.69
C GLY A 358 -3.92 -16.46 6.34
N LYS A 359 -4.00 -16.02 7.60
CA LYS A 359 -5.22 -16.02 8.42
C LYS A 359 -5.63 -14.61 8.80
N ALA A 360 -6.86 -14.45 9.26
CA ALA A 360 -7.35 -13.16 9.73
C ALA A 360 -6.45 -12.59 10.84
N THR A 361 -6.23 -11.28 10.79
CA THR A 361 -5.48 -10.58 11.84
C THR A 361 -6.25 -10.61 13.16
N PRO A 362 -5.61 -10.74 14.33
CA PRO A 362 -6.28 -10.58 15.61
C PRO A 362 -7.13 -9.31 15.68
N GLY A 363 -8.40 -9.44 16.09
CA GLY A 363 -9.36 -8.33 16.08
C GLY A 363 -10.15 -8.15 14.79
N PHE A 364 -9.82 -8.89 13.74
CA PHE A 364 -10.57 -8.87 12.48
C PHE A 364 -11.46 -10.09 12.35
N ASP A 365 -12.72 -9.88 12.00
CA ASP A 365 -13.63 -10.94 11.55
C ASP A 365 -13.75 -10.86 10.03
N VAL A 366 -12.93 -11.66 9.36
CA VAL A 366 -12.89 -11.78 7.89
C VAL A 366 -13.62 -13.04 7.48
N ARG A 367 -14.52 -12.93 6.50
CA ARG A 367 -15.36 -14.03 6.01
C ARG A 367 -15.36 -14.08 4.49
N VAL A 368 -15.70 -15.22 3.95
CA VAL A 368 -16.11 -15.37 2.56
C VAL A 368 -17.63 -15.32 2.52
N ILE A 369 -18.18 -14.39 1.74
CA ILE A 369 -19.61 -14.06 1.73
C ILE A 369 -20.16 -14.01 0.30
N ASP A 370 -21.48 -14.09 0.18
CA ASP A 370 -22.17 -13.80 -1.06
C ASP A 370 -22.37 -12.27 -1.28
N ASP A 371 -23.00 -11.89 -2.39
CA ASP A 371 -23.29 -10.50 -2.75
C ASP A 371 -24.30 -9.81 -1.82
N LYS A 372 -25.01 -10.59 -1.00
CA LYS A 372 -25.98 -10.11 0.00
C LYS A 372 -25.39 -9.96 1.39
N GLY A 373 -24.14 -10.39 1.59
CA GLY A 373 -23.47 -10.39 2.89
C GLY A 373 -23.77 -11.62 3.75
N ASN A 374 -24.27 -12.71 3.17
CA ASN A 374 -24.40 -13.98 3.89
C ASN A 374 -23.07 -14.74 3.88
N GLU A 375 -22.68 -15.28 5.03
CA GLU A 375 -21.47 -16.11 5.13
C GLU A 375 -21.63 -17.41 4.34
N LEU A 376 -20.59 -17.77 3.58
CA LEU A 376 -20.51 -19.03 2.86
C LEU A 376 -19.75 -20.09 3.66
N PRO A 377 -20.07 -21.38 3.47
CA PRO A 377 -19.31 -22.48 4.05
C PRO A 377 -17.83 -22.43 3.69
N ARG A 378 -16.96 -22.95 4.56
CA ARG A 378 -15.53 -23.08 4.26
C ARG A 378 -15.32 -23.91 2.99
N GLY A 379 -14.31 -23.54 2.21
CA GLY A 379 -14.01 -24.12 0.90
C GLY A 379 -14.79 -23.50 -0.26
N GLU A 380 -15.93 -22.87 -0.01
CA GLU A 380 -16.68 -22.20 -1.06
C GLU A 380 -16.02 -20.88 -1.50
N ARG A 381 -16.29 -20.50 -2.76
CA ARG A 381 -15.78 -19.26 -3.38
C ARG A 381 -16.80 -18.15 -3.19
N GLY A 382 -16.34 -17.00 -2.76
CA GLY A 382 -17.18 -15.80 -2.61
C GLY A 382 -16.36 -14.53 -2.44
N ILE A 383 -17.01 -13.45 -2.09
CA ILE A 383 -16.37 -12.16 -1.82
C ILE A 383 -15.70 -12.22 -0.44
N ILE A 384 -14.47 -11.72 -0.35
CA ILE A 384 -13.83 -11.53 0.95
C ILE A 384 -14.48 -10.31 1.60
N GLY A 385 -15.11 -10.51 2.75
CA GLY A 385 -15.78 -9.47 3.53
C GLY A 385 -15.07 -9.23 4.87
N VAL A 386 -15.02 -7.97 5.30
CA VAL A 386 -14.52 -7.57 6.62
C VAL A 386 -15.69 -7.08 7.45
N ARG A 387 -16.01 -7.79 8.56
CA ARG A 387 -17.14 -7.44 9.42
C ARG A 387 -16.92 -6.10 10.11
N GLN A 388 -17.99 -5.35 10.22
CA GLN A 388 -18.04 -4.03 10.84
C GLN A 388 -18.71 -4.08 12.21
N PRO A 389 -18.40 -3.13 13.13
CA PRO A 389 -17.40 -2.07 12.98
C PRO A 389 -15.96 -2.59 13.10
N ASN A 390 -15.04 -2.02 12.32
CA ASN A 390 -13.61 -2.29 12.45
C ASN A 390 -12.83 -0.96 12.40
N PRO A 391 -11.86 -0.72 13.31
CA PRO A 391 -11.14 0.56 13.38
C PRO A 391 -10.35 0.93 12.12
N VAL A 392 -9.93 -0.07 11.36
CA VAL A 392 -9.15 0.15 10.13
C VAL A 392 -10.00 0.69 8.99
N THR A 393 -11.32 0.47 9.04
CA THR A 393 -12.21 0.76 7.91
C THR A 393 -12.29 2.26 7.66
N MET A 394 -12.22 2.65 6.38
CA MET A 394 -12.45 4.02 5.95
C MET A 394 -13.81 4.54 6.44
N ILE A 395 -13.93 5.85 6.60
CA ILE A 395 -15.22 6.51 6.92
C ILE A 395 -16.15 6.42 5.70
N GLU A 396 -15.66 6.88 4.56
CA GLU A 396 -16.42 6.96 3.30
C GLU A 396 -15.48 7.17 2.10
N TYR A 397 -16.02 7.06 0.91
CA TYR A 397 -15.38 7.67 -0.26
C TYR A 397 -15.76 9.15 -0.33
N TRP A 398 -14.75 10.01 -0.29
CA TRP A 398 -14.88 11.46 -0.27
C TRP A 398 -15.78 11.98 -1.40
N LYS A 399 -16.83 12.71 -1.04
CA LYS A 399 -17.83 13.24 -1.97
C LYS A 399 -18.49 12.19 -2.88
N ASN A 400 -18.55 10.93 -2.45
CA ASN A 400 -19.13 9.85 -3.24
C ASN A 400 -19.96 8.87 -2.39
N PRO A 401 -21.15 9.31 -1.91
CA PRO A 401 -21.99 8.50 -1.02
C PRO A 401 -22.51 7.23 -1.70
N GLU A 402 -22.77 7.26 -3.01
CA GLU A 402 -23.23 6.09 -3.76
C GLU A 402 -22.18 4.98 -3.78
N ALA A 403 -20.91 5.32 -4.06
CA ALA A 403 -19.83 4.35 -4.01
C ALA A 403 -19.57 3.85 -2.59
N THR A 404 -19.75 4.71 -1.59
CA THR A 404 -19.64 4.34 -0.18
C THR A 404 -20.71 3.30 0.18
N GLN A 405 -21.97 3.55 -0.16
CA GLN A 405 -23.06 2.62 0.12
C GLN A 405 -22.84 1.25 -0.55
N LYS A 406 -22.41 1.22 -1.81
CA LYS A 406 -22.11 -0.02 -2.54
C LYS A 406 -20.94 -0.82 -1.95
N LYS A 407 -20.13 -0.22 -1.07
CA LYS A 407 -18.99 -0.88 -0.43
C LYS A 407 -19.40 -1.77 0.73
N PHE A 408 -20.66 -1.76 1.13
CA PHE A 408 -21.16 -2.52 2.27
C PHE A 408 -22.36 -3.38 1.89
N ALA A 409 -22.41 -4.60 2.44
CA ALA A 409 -23.57 -5.50 2.40
C ALA A 409 -23.77 -6.11 3.80
N GLY A 410 -24.98 -5.92 4.37
CA GLY A 410 -25.25 -6.33 5.74
C GLY A 410 -24.25 -5.71 6.72
N GLU A 411 -23.54 -6.57 7.46
CA GLU A 411 -22.52 -6.17 8.42
C GLU A 411 -21.09 -6.14 7.82
N PHE A 412 -20.94 -6.37 6.52
CA PHE A 412 -19.61 -6.51 5.91
C PHE A 412 -19.24 -5.37 4.99
N LEU A 413 -17.98 -4.92 5.09
CA LEU A 413 -17.32 -4.20 4.02
C LEU A 413 -16.95 -5.22 2.93
N LEU A 414 -17.40 -4.98 1.70
CA LEU A 414 -17.10 -5.79 0.52
C LEU A 414 -15.73 -5.36 -0.04
N THR A 415 -14.78 -6.28 -0.08
CA THR A 415 -13.48 -5.95 -0.69
C THR A 415 -13.58 -5.85 -2.22
N GLY A 416 -14.53 -6.57 -2.85
CA GLY A 416 -14.60 -6.77 -4.29
C GLY A 416 -13.54 -7.74 -4.79
N ASP A 417 -12.87 -8.42 -3.86
CA ASP A 417 -11.94 -9.51 -4.15
C ASP A 417 -12.61 -10.84 -3.88
N LEU A 418 -12.52 -11.76 -4.83
CA LEU A 418 -12.98 -13.13 -4.67
C LEU A 418 -11.91 -13.97 -4.01
N GLY A 419 -12.34 -14.82 -3.10
CA GLY A 419 -11.46 -15.74 -2.39
C GLY A 419 -12.20 -16.94 -1.86
N ARG A 420 -11.49 -17.80 -1.17
CA ARG A 420 -12.03 -18.89 -0.37
C ARG A 420 -11.29 -18.97 0.96
N GLN A 421 -11.95 -19.50 1.98
CA GLN A 421 -11.33 -19.85 3.25
C GLN A 421 -11.32 -21.36 3.40
N ASP A 422 -10.15 -21.98 3.65
CA ASP A 422 -10.06 -23.43 3.84
C ASP A 422 -10.48 -23.85 5.27
N GLU A 423 -10.53 -25.18 5.52
CA GLU A 423 -10.94 -25.76 6.81
C GLU A 423 -10.04 -25.32 7.97
N ASP A 424 -8.75 -25.05 7.70
CA ASP A 424 -7.78 -24.60 8.70
C ASP A 424 -7.78 -23.07 8.89
N GLY A 425 -8.67 -22.34 8.18
CA GLY A 425 -8.86 -20.90 8.32
C GLY A 425 -7.94 -20.02 7.46
N TYR A 426 -7.18 -20.61 6.52
CA TYR A 426 -6.37 -19.84 5.59
C TYR A 426 -7.21 -19.26 4.47
N PHE A 427 -6.89 -18.01 4.08
CA PHE A 427 -7.51 -17.33 2.96
C PHE A 427 -6.68 -17.49 1.69
N TRP A 428 -7.38 -17.71 0.59
CA TRP A 428 -6.83 -17.87 -0.75
C TRP A 428 -7.47 -16.84 -1.67
N TYR A 429 -6.66 -15.97 -2.26
CA TYR A 429 -7.11 -15.02 -3.26
C TYR A 429 -7.38 -15.74 -4.59
N LEU A 430 -8.45 -15.39 -5.28
CA LEU A 430 -8.81 -15.97 -6.57
C LEU A 430 -8.75 -14.93 -7.68
N SER A 431 -9.40 -13.79 -7.52
CA SER A 431 -9.42 -12.70 -8.49
C SER A 431 -10.11 -11.46 -7.93
N ARG A 432 -10.04 -10.37 -8.70
CA ARG A 432 -11.02 -9.28 -8.52
C ARG A 432 -12.38 -9.74 -9.05
N GLU A 433 -13.46 -9.27 -8.43
CA GLU A 433 -14.82 -9.52 -8.89
C GLU A 433 -15.06 -8.98 -10.31
N ASP A 434 -14.50 -7.81 -10.62
CA ASP A 434 -14.56 -7.13 -11.91
C ASP A 434 -13.59 -7.68 -12.98
N ASP A 435 -12.67 -8.57 -12.59
CA ASP A 435 -11.72 -9.25 -13.48
C ASP A 435 -12.14 -10.68 -13.84
N VAL A 436 -13.20 -11.20 -13.22
CA VAL A 436 -13.70 -12.55 -13.53
C VAL A 436 -14.12 -12.64 -14.99
N ILE A 437 -13.59 -13.65 -15.67
CA ILE A 437 -13.89 -13.94 -17.08
C ILE A 437 -15.08 -14.89 -17.13
N THR A 438 -16.17 -14.47 -17.78
CA THR A 438 -17.35 -15.32 -17.99
C THR A 438 -17.26 -16.02 -19.33
N THR A 439 -16.82 -17.28 -19.36
CA THR A 439 -16.63 -18.04 -20.58
C THR A 439 -17.44 -19.32 -20.60
N ALA A 440 -18.32 -19.46 -21.61
CA ALA A 440 -19.18 -20.65 -21.81
C ALA A 440 -19.95 -21.09 -20.53
N GLY A 441 -20.43 -20.12 -19.73
CA GLY A 441 -21.14 -20.37 -18.47
C GLY A 441 -20.25 -20.60 -17.25
N TYR A 442 -18.93 -20.64 -17.42
CA TYR A 442 -17.97 -20.72 -16.32
C TYR A 442 -17.49 -19.34 -15.90
N ARG A 443 -17.26 -19.15 -14.59
CA ARG A 443 -16.61 -17.96 -14.01
C ARG A 443 -15.16 -18.32 -13.70
N VAL A 444 -14.22 -17.77 -14.45
CA VAL A 444 -12.79 -18.10 -14.41
C VAL A 444 -12.02 -16.92 -13.86
N GLY A 445 -11.22 -17.16 -12.81
CA GLY A 445 -10.31 -16.15 -12.26
C GLY A 445 -9.03 -16.06 -13.11
N PRO A 446 -8.63 -14.86 -13.56
CA PRO A 446 -7.41 -14.71 -14.35
C PRO A 446 -6.15 -15.15 -13.61
N SER A 447 -6.10 -14.99 -12.29
CA SER A 447 -4.91 -15.27 -11.48
C SER A 447 -4.51 -16.75 -11.50
N GLU A 448 -5.47 -17.69 -11.49
CA GLU A 448 -5.15 -19.13 -11.57
C GLU A 448 -4.45 -19.49 -12.88
N ILE A 449 -4.86 -18.84 -13.98
CA ILE A 449 -4.24 -19.04 -15.29
C ILE A 449 -2.87 -18.36 -15.34
N GLU A 450 -2.74 -17.14 -14.81
CA GLU A 450 -1.48 -16.40 -14.74
C GLU A 450 -0.43 -17.17 -13.93
N ASP A 451 -0.81 -17.72 -12.79
CA ASP A 451 0.06 -18.57 -11.95
C ASP A 451 0.50 -19.86 -12.67
N CYS A 452 -0.38 -20.43 -13.47
CA CYS A 452 -0.03 -21.59 -14.30
C CYS A 452 0.94 -21.19 -15.40
N LEU A 453 0.67 -20.09 -16.11
CA LEU A 453 1.52 -19.57 -17.19
C LEU A 453 2.95 -19.27 -16.71
N LEU A 454 3.11 -18.69 -15.51
CA LEU A 454 4.43 -18.40 -14.93
C LEU A 454 5.29 -19.63 -14.66
N LYS A 455 4.70 -20.82 -14.58
CA LYS A 455 5.42 -22.11 -14.46
C LYS A 455 5.99 -22.61 -15.79
N HIS A 456 5.59 -22.01 -16.92
CA HIS A 456 6.12 -22.36 -18.23
C HIS A 456 7.51 -21.75 -18.44
N PRO A 457 8.53 -22.51 -18.93
CA PRO A 457 9.92 -22.03 -19.04
C PRO A 457 10.09 -20.75 -19.85
N ALA A 458 9.26 -20.54 -20.87
CA ALA A 458 9.34 -19.37 -21.75
C ALA A 458 8.69 -18.10 -21.17
N VAL A 459 7.89 -18.18 -20.10
CA VAL A 459 7.09 -17.06 -19.62
C VAL A 459 7.82 -16.28 -18.52
N ALA A 460 8.07 -14.99 -18.75
CA ALA A 460 8.61 -14.08 -17.75
C ALA A 460 7.50 -13.38 -16.96
N MET A 461 6.47 -12.89 -17.68
CA MET A 461 5.28 -12.25 -17.11
C MET A 461 4.05 -12.62 -17.93
N SER A 462 2.90 -12.65 -17.28
CA SER A 462 1.62 -12.88 -17.97
C SER A 462 0.51 -12.01 -17.37
N ALA A 463 -0.47 -11.68 -18.20
CA ALA A 463 -1.72 -11.09 -17.80
C ALA A 463 -2.86 -11.71 -18.60
N VAL A 464 -3.94 -12.05 -17.93
CA VAL A 464 -5.08 -12.75 -18.54
C VAL A 464 -6.33 -11.88 -18.44
N VAL A 465 -7.05 -11.78 -19.57
CA VAL A 465 -8.28 -11.00 -19.66
C VAL A 465 -9.36 -11.76 -20.45
N GLY A 466 -10.61 -11.45 -20.16
CA GLY A 466 -11.74 -11.82 -21.02
C GLY A 466 -11.85 -10.84 -22.19
N ILE A 467 -12.01 -11.34 -23.39
CA ILE A 467 -12.37 -10.56 -24.56
C ILE A 467 -13.73 -11.01 -25.09
N PRO A 468 -14.58 -10.10 -25.61
CA PRO A 468 -15.92 -10.46 -26.07
C PRO A 468 -15.91 -11.59 -27.10
N ASP A 469 -16.80 -12.57 -26.91
CA ASP A 469 -16.96 -13.73 -27.81
C ASP A 469 -18.47 -13.97 -28.04
N PRO A 470 -18.91 -14.04 -29.30
CA PRO A 470 -20.34 -14.15 -29.62
C PRO A 470 -20.98 -15.47 -29.19
N VAL A 471 -20.18 -16.53 -28.95
CA VAL A 471 -20.68 -17.86 -28.56
C VAL A 471 -20.49 -18.11 -27.08
N ARG A 472 -19.38 -17.58 -26.48
CA ARG A 472 -18.95 -17.90 -25.13
C ARG A 472 -19.18 -16.81 -24.13
N THR A 473 -19.74 -15.69 -24.51
CA THR A 473 -19.77 -14.41 -23.80
C THR A 473 -18.40 -13.76 -23.81
N GLU A 474 -17.36 -14.46 -23.30
CA GLU A 474 -15.97 -14.04 -23.37
C GLU A 474 -15.06 -15.23 -23.71
N SER A 475 -13.99 -14.96 -24.44
CA SER A 475 -12.86 -15.86 -24.63
C SER A 475 -11.66 -15.40 -23.79
N ILE A 476 -10.93 -16.36 -23.24
CA ILE A 476 -9.74 -16.10 -22.45
C ILE A 476 -8.59 -15.73 -23.38
N LYS A 477 -7.99 -14.55 -23.17
CA LYS A 477 -6.77 -14.08 -23.85
C LYS A 477 -5.64 -13.87 -22.86
N ALA A 478 -4.46 -14.47 -23.14
CA ALA A 478 -3.25 -14.27 -22.37
C ALA A 478 -2.30 -13.33 -23.11
N TRP A 479 -1.84 -12.29 -22.43
CA TRP A 479 -0.75 -11.43 -22.83
C TRP A 479 0.53 -11.90 -22.13
N ILE A 480 1.59 -12.18 -22.90
CA ILE A 480 2.79 -12.85 -22.38
C ILE A 480 4.04 -12.07 -22.74
N VAL A 481 4.87 -11.79 -21.73
CA VAL A 481 6.25 -11.34 -21.90
C VAL A 481 7.15 -12.56 -21.81
N LEU A 482 7.97 -12.77 -22.83
CA LEU A 482 8.87 -13.93 -22.90
C LEU A 482 10.16 -13.69 -22.10
N ARG A 483 10.74 -14.76 -21.61
CA ARG A 483 12.09 -14.75 -21.03
C ARG A 483 13.15 -14.59 -22.14
N PRO A 484 14.33 -14.02 -21.82
CA PRO A 484 15.46 -13.98 -22.75
C PRO A 484 15.78 -15.38 -23.29
N GLY A 485 16.03 -15.47 -24.60
CA GLY A 485 16.32 -16.73 -25.29
C GLY A 485 15.11 -17.41 -25.94
N PHE A 486 13.89 -16.94 -25.69
CA PHE A 486 12.68 -17.42 -26.37
C PHE A 486 12.21 -16.39 -27.42
N ALA A 487 11.71 -16.87 -28.54
CA ALA A 487 11.16 -16.06 -29.62
C ALA A 487 9.65 -16.30 -29.77
N ALA A 488 8.90 -15.25 -30.03
CA ALA A 488 7.48 -15.32 -30.29
C ALA A 488 7.20 -16.14 -31.56
N SER A 489 6.32 -17.14 -31.46
CA SER A 489 5.90 -17.95 -32.60
C SER A 489 4.53 -18.58 -32.32
N GLU A 490 3.82 -18.98 -33.39
CA GLU A 490 2.56 -19.72 -33.24
C GLU A 490 2.77 -21.10 -32.58
N ALA A 491 3.91 -21.72 -32.80
CA ALA A 491 4.25 -23.01 -32.20
C ALA A 491 4.37 -22.85 -30.66
N LEU A 492 5.09 -21.84 -30.21
CA LEU A 492 5.21 -21.53 -28.77
C LEU A 492 3.86 -21.12 -28.14
N ALA A 493 3.03 -20.38 -28.87
CA ALA A 493 1.69 -20.05 -28.39
C ALA A 493 0.84 -21.29 -28.15
N ARG A 494 0.86 -22.25 -29.07
CA ARG A 494 0.17 -23.56 -28.94
C ARG A 494 0.74 -24.39 -27.79
N GLU A 495 2.06 -24.45 -27.66
CA GLU A 495 2.73 -25.13 -26.55
C GLU A 495 2.25 -24.60 -25.21
N ILE A 496 2.19 -23.26 -25.04
CA ILE A 496 1.71 -22.60 -23.83
C ILE A 496 0.23 -22.88 -23.59
N GLN A 497 -0.61 -22.84 -24.63
CA GLN A 497 -2.03 -23.18 -24.52
C GLN A 497 -2.23 -24.61 -24.04
N ASP A 498 -1.52 -25.56 -24.63
CA ASP A 498 -1.58 -26.99 -24.27
C ASP A 498 -1.03 -27.22 -22.86
N PHE A 499 0.03 -26.50 -22.47
CA PHE A 499 0.56 -26.55 -21.12
C PHE A 499 -0.50 -26.17 -20.07
N VAL A 500 -1.20 -25.04 -20.27
CA VAL A 500 -2.26 -24.60 -19.36
C VAL A 500 -3.42 -25.59 -19.36
N LYS A 501 -3.85 -26.06 -20.54
CA LYS A 501 -4.95 -27.00 -20.69
C LYS A 501 -4.71 -28.33 -19.96
N VAL A 502 -3.46 -28.79 -19.92
CA VAL A 502 -3.06 -30.03 -19.22
C VAL A 502 -2.97 -29.80 -17.71
N LYS A 503 -2.49 -28.62 -17.29
CA LYS A 503 -2.23 -28.32 -15.87
C LYS A 503 -3.45 -27.82 -15.10
N LEU A 504 -4.39 -27.14 -15.78
CA LEU A 504 -5.66 -26.67 -15.22
C LEU A 504 -6.82 -27.46 -15.84
N ALA A 505 -7.87 -26.78 -16.29
CA ALA A 505 -9.02 -27.41 -16.89
C ALA A 505 -9.24 -26.96 -18.34
N ALA A 506 -9.97 -27.76 -19.12
CA ALA A 506 -10.26 -27.49 -20.53
C ALA A 506 -11.05 -26.20 -20.79
N HIS A 507 -11.68 -25.60 -19.77
CA HIS A 507 -12.37 -24.33 -19.86
C HIS A 507 -11.52 -23.14 -19.40
N GLU A 508 -10.34 -23.36 -18.82
CA GLU A 508 -9.44 -22.35 -18.24
C GLU A 508 -8.24 -22.00 -19.12
N TYR A 509 -7.99 -22.74 -20.22
CA TYR A 509 -6.85 -22.41 -21.05
C TYR A 509 -7.10 -21.19 -21.94
N PRO A 510 -6.09 -20.32 -22.16
CA PRO A 510 -6.24 -19.15 -23.02
C PRO A 510 -6.41 -19.57 -24.48
N ARG A 511 -7.49 -19.12 -25.12
CA ARG A 511 -7.73 -19.39 -26.54
C ARG A 511 -6.89 -18.49 -27.44
N PHE A 512 -6.50 -17.35 -26.91
CA PHE A 512 -5.64 -16.41 -27.60
C PHE A 512 -4.40 -16.15 -26.74
N VAL A 513 -3.24 -16.20 -27.39
CA VAL A 513 -1.95 -15.84 -26.79
C VAL A 513 -1.36 -14.70 -27.59
N GLN A 514 -1.06 -13.60 -26.92
CA GLN A 514 -0.42 -12.44 -27.51
C GLN A 514 0.92 -12.21 -26.82
N PHE A 515 2.00 -12.26 -27.59
CA PHE A 515 3.31 -11.87 -27.08
C PHE A 515 3.50 -10.35 -27.13
N THR A 516 4.14 -9.79 -26.11
CA THR A 516 4.41 -8.37 -25.97
C THR A 516 5.75 -8.16 -25.25
N ASP A 517 6.39 -7.01 -25.49
CA ASP A 517 7.64 -6.65 -24.81
C ASP A 517 7.41 -6.21 -23.35
N SER A 518 6.22 -5.68 -23.06
CA SER A 518 5.85 -5.22 -21.70
C SER A 518 4.34 -5.27 -21.50
N LEU A 519 3.91 -5.36 -20.24
CA LEU A 519 2.50 -5.23 -19.86
C LEU A 519 2.22 -3.79 -19.38
N PRO A 520 1.05 -3.22 -19.68
CA PRO A 520 0.64 -1.95 -19.11
C PRO A 520 0.45 -2.12 -17.60
N MET A 521 1.09 -1.24 -16.83
CA MET A 521 1.08 -1.31 -15.38
C MET A 521 0.69 0.02 -14.74
N THR A 522 0.07 -0.06 -13.58
CA THR A 522 -0.07 1.10 -12.71
C THR A 522 1.31 1.56 -12.25
N ALA A 523 1.40 2.78 -11.76
CA ALA A 523 2.59 3.28 -11.08
C ALA A 523 3.09 2.36 -9.94
N THR A 524 2.24 1.46 -9.48
CA THR A 524 2.42 0.51 -8.37
C THR A 524 2.86 -0.87 -8.82
N GLY A 525 3.04 -1.06 -10.13
CA GLY A 525 3.41 -2.35 -10.71
C GLY A 525 2.24 -3.32 -10.93
N LYS A 526 0.99 -2.91 -10.67
CA LYS A 526 -0.18 -3.76 -10.96
C LYS A 526 -0.56 -3.66 -12.43
N VAL A 527 -0.88 -4.80 -13.04
CA VAL A 527 -1.32 -4.88 -14.44
C VAL A 527 -2.64 -4.14 -14.65
N LEU A 528 -2.68 -3.27 -15.65
CA LEU A 528 -3.87 -2.54 -16.10
C LEU A 528 -4.69 -3.39 -17.07
N ARG A 529 -5.43 -4.40 -16.55
CA ARG A 529 -6.23 -5.32 -17.38
C ARG A 529 -7.26 -4.62 -18.26
N ARG A 530 -7.76 -3.45 -17.82
CA ARG A 530 -8.67 -2.64 -18.63
C ARG A 530 -8.04 -2.21 -19.96
N GLU A 531 -6.77 -1.82 -19.96
CA GLU A 531 -6.06 -1.45 -21.17
C GLU A 531 -5.84 -2.67 -22.07
N LEU A 532 -5.50 -3.81 -21.49
CA LEU A 532 -5.35 -5.07 -22.24
C LEU A 532 -6.66 -5.54 -22.88
N ARG A 533 -7.80 -5.35 -22.18
CA ARG A 533 -9.14 -5.63 -22.76
C ARG A 533 -9.46 -4.68 -23.93
N ALA A 534 -9.06 -3.42 -23.84
CA ALA A 534 -9.29 -2.43 -24.90
C ALA A 534 -8.45 -2.67 -26.17
N LEU A 535 -7.31 -3.36 -26.02
CA LEU A 535 -6.45 -3.77 -27.14
C LEU A 535 -6.98 -5.04 -27.85
N GLY A 536 -8.01 -5.69 -27.35
CA GLY A 536 -8.73 -6.82 -27.97
C GLY A 536 -8.10 -8.15 -27.80
#